data_84e0ff69a8677fe2a3e39ca512925851
#
_entry.id   84e0ff69a8677fe2a3e39ca512925851
#
_cell.length_a   1.000
_cell.length_b   1.000
_cell.length_c   1.000
_cell.angle_alpha   90.00
_cell.angle_beta   90.00
_cell.angle_gamma   90.00
#
_symmetry.space_group_name_H-M   'P 1'
#
loop_
_entity.id
_entity.type
_entity.pdbx_description
1 polymer ?
#
loop_
_entity_poly.entity_id
_entity_poly.type
_entity_poly.pdbx_seq_one_letter_code
_entity_poly.pdbx_strand_id
1 'polypeptide(L)'
;MPLESSHRMFFDHHANNWDHEECSEKINTLQIIIQDLNFLSGGNVLDIGAGTGILVPIIKCETSPENYLVELDISLEMLKINRRKWINTQRNLVQLNSDALTIPFKKESFTRIICFAVLPHLSNKKSALKECYRILANKGKLLILHLMSSELLNRFHKDVGGAVENDHLQSAEQLSRQLRDIGFQVLKAEEKEDLHLILATKQ
;
A
#
# COMPACT_ATOMS: atom_id res chain seq x y z
N MET A 1 -5.25 24.71 -3.53
CA MET A 1 -5.94 23.60 -2.86
C MET A 1 -4.92 22.83 -2.02
N PRO A 2 -5.29 22.23 -0.87
CA PRO A 2 -4.39 21.34 -0.15
C PRO A 2 -3.99 20.16 -1.06
N LEU A 3 -2.74 19.70 -0.98
CA LEU A 3 -2.20 18.58 -1.79
C LEU A 3 -3.09 17.32 -1.72
N GLU A 4 -3.62 17.00 -0.56
CA GLU A 4 -4.53 15.86 -0.34
C GLU A 4 -5.82 15.93 -1.15
N SER A 5 -6.37 17.14 -1.35
CA SER A 5 -7.58 17.31 -2.17
C SER A 5 -7.28 17.10 -3.65
N SER A 6 -6.09 17.46 -4.14
CA SER A 6 -5.70 17.29 -5.53
C SER A 6 -5.43 15.82 -5.89
N HIS A 7 -4.74 15.08 -5.01
CA HIS A 7 -4.54 13.62 -5.19
C HIS A 7 -5.86 12.86 -5.17
N ARG A 8 -6.72 13.13 -4.17
CA ARG A 8 -8.03 12.49 -4.13
C ARG A 8 -8.83 12.73 -5.41
N MET A 9 -8.90 13.97 -5.89
CA MET A 9 -9.61 14.28 -7.13
C MET A 9 -9.00 13.60 -8.36
N PHE A 10 -7.67 13.49 -8.41
CA PHE A 10 -6.96 12.77 -9.47
C PHE A 10 -7.36 11.30 -9.49
N PHE A 11 -7.28 10.61 -8.36
CA PHE A 11 -7.62 9.19 -8.26
C PHE A 11 -9.12 8.95 -8.44
N ASP A 12 -10.00 9.80 -7.91
CA ASP A 12 -11.45 9.74 -8.15
C ASP A 12 -11.77 9.83 -9.67
N HIS A 13 -11.10 10.74 -10.39
CA HIS A 13 -11.30 10.91 -11.84
C HIS A 13 -10.85 9.68 -12.64
N HIS A 14 -9.73 9.06 -12.26
CA HIS A 14 -9.15 7.94 -12.99
C HIS A 14 -9.70 6.56 -12.58
N ALA A 15 -10.49 6.49 -11.52
CA ALA A 15 -10.94 5.23 -10.93
C ALA A 15 -11.60 4.25 -11.92
N ASN A 16 -12.46 4.74 -12.81
CA ASN A 16 -13.18 3.91 -13.77
C ASN A 16 -12.29 3.25 -14.84
N ASN A 17 -11.12 3.83 -15.09
CA ASN A 17 -10.17 3.33 -16.11
C ASN A 17 -8.93 2.67 -15.48
N TRP A 18 -8.85 2.63 -14.13
CA TRP A 18 -7.66 2.19 -13.40
C TRP A 18 -7.27 0.74 -13.71
N ASP A 19 -8.27 -0.12 -13.86
CA ASP A 19 -8.08 -1.56 -14.06
C ASP A 19 -7.63 -1.94 -15.49
N HIS A 20 -7.69 -1.03 -16.45
CA HIS A 20 -7.25 -1.31 -17.82
C HIS A 20 -5.74 -1.61 -17.90
N GLU A 21 -4.97 -1.19 -16.89
CA GLU A 21 -3.54 -1.46 -16.76
C GLU A 21 -3.24 -2.71 -15.90
N GLU A 22 -4.27 -3.33 -15.30
CA GLU A 22 -4.11 -4.54 -14.49
C GLU A 22 -4.07 -5.77 -15.39
N CYS A 23 -2.89 -6.21 -15.76
CA CYS A 23 -2.70 -7.47 -16.46
C CYS A 23 -2.48 -8.63 -15.47
N SER A 24 -2.83 -9.85 -15.90
CA SER A 24 -2.61 -11.08 -15.12
C SER A 24 -1.15 -11.27 -14.70
N GLU A 25 -0.22 -10.79 -15.50
CA GLU A 25 1.22 -10.83 -15.23
C GLU A 25 1.60 -10.01 -13.98
N LYS A 26 1.03 -8.81 -13.84
CA LYS A 26 1.24 -7.97 -12.65
C LYS A 26 0.74 -8.66 -11.38
N ILE A 27 -0.44 -9.28 -11.43
CA ILE A 27 -1.01 -10.03 -10.31
C ILE A 27 -0.13 -11.23 -9.94
N ASN A 28 0.32 -12.00 -10.92
CA ASN A 28 1.20 -13.14 -10.71
C ASN A 28 2.53 -12.71 -10.08
N THR A 29 3.13 -11.63 -10.57
CA THR A 29 4.38 -11.08 -10.00
C THR A 29 4.20 -10.69 -8.54
N LEU A 30 3.11 -9.97 -8.21
CA LEU A 30 2.78 -9.60 -6.85
C LEU A 30 2.59 -10.82 -5.94
N GLN A 31 1.89 -11.83 -6.43
CA GLN A 31 1.65 -13.07 -5.69
C GLN A 31 2.97 -13.79 -5.37
N ILE A 32 3.85 -13.95 -6.35
CA ILE A 32 5.17 -14.58 -6.15
C ILE A 32 5.97 -13.81 -5.09
N ILE A 33 6.07 -12.48 -5.22
CA ILE A 33 6.84 -11.66 -4.27
C ILE A 33 6.27 -11.80 -2.85
N ILE A 34 4.96 -11.73 -2.68
CA ILE A 34 4.32 -11.80 -1.36
C ILE A 34 4.49 -13.19 -0.74
N GLN A 35 4.42 -14.26 -1.53
CA GLN A 35 4.64 -15.64 -1.09
C GLN A 35 6.10 -15.88 -0.69
N ASP A 36 7.06 -15.47 -1.51
CA ASP A 36 8.50 -15.63 -1.24
C ASP A 36 8.93 -14.92 0.06
N LEU A 37 8.28 -13.83 0.40
CA LEU A 37 8.50 -13.11 1.66
C LEU A 37 7.82 -13.78 2.87
N ASN A 38 6.97 -14.78 2.66
CA ASN A 38 6.09 -15.33 3.69
C ASN A 38 5.42 -14.19 4.50
N PHE A 39 4.91 -13.19 3.74
CA PHE A 39 4.45 -11.93 4.35
C PHE A 39 3.12 -12.09 5.07
N LEU A 40 2.18 -12.83 4.48
CA LEU A 40 0.78 -12.89 4.93
C LEU A 40 0.50 -13.94 6.03
N SER A 41 1.53 -14.54 6.60
CA SER A 41 1.35 -15.52 7.69
C SER A 41 0.76 -14.85 8.94
N GLY A 42 -0.53 -15.03 9.14
CA GLY A 42 -1.29 -14.77 10.38
C GLY A 42 -1.75 -13.33 10.64
N GLY A 43 -2.98 -13.20 11.11
CA GLY A 43 -3.60 -12.00 11.68
C GLY A 43 -4.20 -11.01 10.67
N ASN A 44 -4.66 -9.88 11.19
CA ASN A 44 -5.33 -8.85 10.41
C ASN A 44 -4.36 -8.11 9.49
N VAL A 45 -4.81 -7.83 8.27
CA VAL A 45 -4.05 -7.14 7.21
C VAL A 45 -4.68 -5.78 6.94
N LEU A 46 -3.85 -4.76 6.81
CA LEU A 46 -4.23 -3.44 6.28
C LEU A 46 -3.51 -3.22 4.96
N ASP A 47 -4.27 -2.95 3.90
CA ASP A 47 -3.78 -2.46 2.62
C ASP A 47 -4.01 -0.95 2.54
N ILE A 48 -2.92 -0.18 2.45
CA ILE A 48 -2.95 1.29 2.37
C ILE A 48 -2.80 1.70 0.91
N GLY A 49 -3.76 2.50 0.41
CA GLY A 49 -3.85 2.85 -1.00
C GLY A 49 -4.38 1.68 -1.82
N ALA A 50 -5.39 1.00 -1.29
CA ALA A 50 -5.92 -0.24 -1.84
C ALA A 50 -6.48 -0.09 -3.28
N GLY A 51 -6.82 1.12 -3.68
CA GLY A 51 -7.37 1.40 -5.01
C GLY A 51 -8.60 0.54 -5.31
N THR A 52 -8.60 -0.09 -6.47
CA THR A 52 -9.67 -0.99 -6.91
C THR A 52 -9.56 -2.43 -6.39
N GLY A 53 -8.56 -2.71 -5.52
CA GLY A 53 -8.42 -3.98 -4.79
C GLY A 53 -7.63 -5.07 -5.52
N ILE A 54 -6.55 -4.69 -6.20
CA ILE A 54 -5.67 -5.66 -6.90
C ILE A 54 -5.08 -6.72 -5.96
N LEU A 55 -4.82 -6.37 -4.69
CA LEU A 55 -4.24 -7.30 -3.71
C LEU A 55 -5.27 -8.21 -3.03
N VAL A 56 -6.57 -7.91 -3.13
CA VAL A 56 -7.63 -8.69 -2.47
C VAL A 56 -7.55 -10.19 -2.78
N PRO A 57 -7.46 -10.65 -4.04
CA PRO A 57 -7.40 -12.08 -4.33
C PRO A 57 -6.13 -12.74 -3.78
N ILE A 58 -5.00 -12.03 -3.77
CA ILE A 58 -3.71 -12.53 -3.27
C ILE A 58 -3.78 -12.69 -1.75
N ILE A 59 -4.20 -11.64 -1.03
CA ILE A 59 -4.30 -11.64 0.42
C ILE A 59 -5.29 -12.72 0.89
N LYS A 60 -6.41 -12.86 0.16
CA LYS A 60 -7.44 -13.84 0.46
C LYS A 60 -6.94 -15.29 0.43
N CYS A 61 -6.14 -15.62 -0.57
CA CYS A 61 -5.61 -16.97 -0.71
C CYS A 61 -4.63 -17.36 0.39
N GLU A 62 -3.99 -16.36 1.01
CA GLU A 62 -2.88 -16.55 1.95
C GLU A 62 -3.27 -16.32 3.42
N THR A 63 -4.45 -15.76 3.68
CA THR A 63 -4.88 -15.44 5.07
C THR A 63 -6.01 -16.35 5.54
N SER A 64 -6.06 -16.60 6.85
CA SER A 64 -7.18 -17.31 7.46
C SER A 64 -8.50 -16.56 7.27
N PRO A 65 -9.62 -17.26 7.01
CA PRO A 65 -10.93 -16.63 6.85
C PRO A 65 -11.43 -15.82 8.05
N GLU A 66 -10.82 -16.03 9.24
CA GLU A 66 -11.18 -15.33 10.48
C GLU A 66 -10.51 -13.95 10.57
N ASN A 67 -9.44 -13.71 9.79
CA ASN A 67 -8.72 -12.46 9.81
C ASN A 67 -9.41 -11.40 8.97
N TYR A 68 -9.35 -10.15 9.44
CA TYR A 68 -9.83 -9.00 8.67
C TYR A 68 -8.79 -8.55 7.64
N LEU A 69 -9.29 -8.24 6.44
CA LEU A 69 -8.61 -7.43 5.45
C LEU A 69 -9.28 -6.06 5.43
N VAL A 70 -8.52 -5.02 5.74
CA VAL A 70 -8.97 -3.63 5.64
C VAL A 70 -8.31 -2.99 4.44
N GLU A 71 -9.13 -2.53 3.50
CA GLU A 71 -8.75 -1.82 2.28
C GLU A 71 -8.93 -0.32 2.52
N LEU A 72 -7.84 0.40 2.78
CA LEU A 72 -7.88 1.84 3.05
C LEU A 72 -7.48 2.61 1.81
N ASP A 73 -8.31 3.57 1.42
CA ASP A 73 -7.99 4.50 0.34
C ASP A 73 -8.61 5.89 0.60
N ILE A 74 -7.93 6.93 0.12
CA ILE A 74 -8.42 8.30 0.18
C ILE A 74 -9.50 8.57 -0.89
N SER A 75 -9.46 7.84 -2.00
CA SER A 75 -10.43 7.93 -3.10
C SER A 75 -11.64 7.06 -2.81
N LEU A 76 -12.79 7.71 -2.65
CA LEU A 76 -14.06 7.00 -2.48
C LEU A 76 -14.48 6.25 -3.76
N GLU A 77 -14.16 6.80 -4.94
CA GLU A 77 -14.52 6.17 -6.21
C GLU A 77 -13.72 4.88 -6.44
N MET A 78 -12.43 4.84 -6.07
CA MET A 78 -11.64 3.61 -6.05
C MET A 78 -12.30 2.54 -5.16
N LEU A 79 -12.65 2.91 -3.92
CA LEU A 79 -13.29 1.98 -2.99
C LEU A 79 -14.68 1.50 -3.44
N LYS A 80 -15.43 2.30 -4.17
CA LYS A 80 -16.71 1.86 -4.77
C LYS A 80 -16.49 0.77 -5.80
N ILE A 81 -15.43 0.86 -6.62
CA ILE A 81 -15.07 -0.17 -7.60
C ILE A 81 -14.58 -1.43 -6.87
N ASN A 82 -13.66 -1.27 -5.91
CA ASN A 82 -13.18 -2.33 -5.04
C ASN A 82 -14.37 -3.10 -4.42
N ARG A 83 -15.29 -2.40 -3.81
CA ARG A 83 -16.48 -3.00 -3.20
C ARG A 83 -17.34 -3.79 -4.21
N ARG A 84 -17.59 -3.24 -5.40
CA ARG A 84 -18.36 -3.95 -6.45
C ARG A 84 -17.70 -5.24 -6.88
N LYS A 85 -16.35 -5.25 -7.00
CA LYS A 85 -15.59 -6.44 -7.39
C LYS A 85 -15.62 -7.53 -6.31
N TRP A 86 -15.50 -7.16 -5.04
CA TRP A 86 -15.12 -8.09 -3.98
C TRP A 86 -16.15 -8.31 -2.86
N ILE A 87 -17.27 -7.56 -2.80
CA ILE A 87 -18.25 -7.62 -1.69
C ILE A 87 -18.83 -9.03 -1.46
N ASN A 88 -19.03 -9.80 -2.54
CA ASN A 88 -19.62 -11.14 -2.46
C ASN A 88 -18.59 -12.25 -2.26
N THR A 89 -17.32 -11.90 -2.22
CA THR A 89 -16.23 -12.88 -2.19
C THR A 89 -15.60 -13.04 -0.81
N GLN A 90 -15.89 -12.12 0.12
CA GLN A 90 -15.20 -12.10 1.42
C GLN A 90 -16.11 -11.70 2.58
N ARG A 91 -16.08 -12.52 3.67
CA ARG A 91 -16.82 -12.20 4.90
C ARG A 91 -16.17 -11.09 5.73
N ASN A 92 -14.84 -10.98 5.74
CA ASN A 92 -14.09 -10.09 6.62
C ASN A 92 -13.29 -9.03 5.83
N LEU A 93 -13.86 -8.57 4.69
CA LEU A 93 -13.32 -7.46 3.91
C LEU A 93 -14.01 -6.16 4.33
N VAL A 94 -13.22 -5.16 4.71
CA VAL A 94 -13.69 -3.83 5.13
C VAL A 94 -13.06 -2.78 4.24
N GLN A 95 -13.86 -2.00 3.52
CA GLN A 95 -13.38 -0.81 2.81
C GLN A 95 -13.50 0.40 3.71
N LEU A 96 -12.41 1.15 3.84
CA LEU A 96 -12.30 2.32 4.70
C LEU A 96 -11.84 3.53 3.89
N ASN A 97 -12.71 4.52 3.71
CA ASN A 97 -12.30 5.78 3.12
C ASN A 97 -11.70 6.68 4.21
N SER A 98 -10.36 6.75 4.21
CA SER A 98 -9.58 7.50 5.21
C SER A 98 -8.24 7.92 4.65
N ASP A 99 -7.65 8.94 5.30
CA ASP A 99 -6.28 9.34 5.04
C ASP A 99 -5.29 8.44 5.81
N ALA A 100 -4.21 8.04 5.15
CA ALA A 100 -3.11 7.27 5.75
C ALA A 100 -2.35 8.04 6.84
N LEU A 101 -2.54 9.35 6.95
CA LEU A 101 -1.94 10.18 7.99
C LEU A 101 -2.68 10.10 9.33
N THR A 102 -3.96 9.67 9.32
CA THR A 102 -4.84 9.60 10.50
C THR A 102 -5.72 8.35 10.44
N ILE A 103 -5.11 7.20 10.66
CA ILE A 103 -5.79 5.91 10.53
C ILE A 103 -6.65 5.64 11.78
N PRO A 104 -7.99 5.44 11.65
CA PRO A 104 -8.92 5.38 12.79
C PRO A 104 -8.92 4.01 13.49
N PHE A 105 -7.75 3.46 13.73
CA PHE A 105 -7.58 2.23 14.49
C PHE A 105 -6.71 2.44 15.73
N LYS A 106 -6.92 1.60 16.73
CA LYS A 106 -6.09 1.58 17.93
C LYS A 106 -4.66 1.14 17.60
N LYS A 107 -3.71 1.45 18.47
CA LYS A 107 -2.37 0.88 18.40
C LYS A 107 -2.43 -0.64 18.35
N GLU A 108 -1.53 -1.26 17.58
CA GLU A 108 -1.35 -2.71 17.52
C GLU A 108 -2.57 -3.50 17.00
N SER A 109 -3.38 -2.87 16.12
CA SER A 109 -4.56 -3.50 15.52
C SER A 109 -4.27 -4.46 14.39
N PHE A 110 -3.10 -4.34 13.75
CA PHE A 110 -2.73 -5.11 12.56
C PHE A 110 -1.42 -5.86 12.74
N THR A 111 -1.35 -7.06 12.21
CA THR A 111 -0.10 -7.84 12.15
C THR A 111 0.65 -7.65 10.84
N ARG A 112 -0.05 -7.20 9.80
CA ARG A 112 0.49 -6.93 8.48
C ARG A 112 -0.05 -5.62 7.94
N ILE A 113 0.85 -4.81 7.41
CA ILE A 113 0.51 -3.59 6.67
C ILE A 113 1.23 -3.66 5.34
N ILE A 114 0.51 -3.44 4.24
CA ILE A 114 1.07 -3.35 2.90
C ILE A 114 0.80 -1.97 2.32
N CYS A 115 1.80 -1.41 1.64
CA CYS A 115 1.74 -0.18 0.86
C CYS A 115 2.21 -0.52 -0.55
N PHE A 116 1.30 -0.91 -1.43
CA PHE A 116 1.61 -1.19 -2.82
C PHE A 116 1.27 0.00 -3.70
N ALA A 117 2.27 0.52 -4.41
CA ALA A 117 2.14 1.65 -5.36
C ALA A 117 1.48 2.92 -4.80
N VAL A 118 1.58 3.19 -3.49
CA VAL A 118 0.90 4.33 -2.84
C VAL A 118 1.85 5.35 -2.23
N LEU A 119 3.03 4.93 -1.74
CA LEU A 119 3.88 5.75 -0.89
C LEU A 119 4.26 7.13 -1.48
N PRO A 120 4.57 7.27 -2.79
CA PRO A 120 4.88 8.56 -3.41
C PRO A 120 3.76 9.59 -3.25
N HIS A 121 2.51 9.13 -3.29
CA HIS A 121 1.31 9.94 -3.29
C HIS A 121 0.90 10.46 -1.90
N LEU A 122 1.55 9.97 -0.83
CA LEU A 122 1.26 10.43 0.52
C LEU A 122 1.87 11.82 0.76
N SER A 123 1.06 12.78 1.17
CA SER A 123 1.47 14.18 1.37
C SER A 123 2.55 14.32 2.44
N ASN A 124 2.55 13.45 3.45
CA ASN A 124 3.58 13.38 4.49
C ASN A 124 3.94 11.92 4.78
N LYS A 125 4.89 11.38 4.01
CA LYS A 125 5.36 10.00 4.11
C LYS A 125 5.81 9.62 5.52
N LYS A 126 6.56 10.53 6.19
CA LYS A 126 7.07 10.28 7.55
C LYS A 126 5.94 10.13 8.57
N SER A 127 4.89 10.95 8.47
CA SER A 127 3.72 10.85 9.35
C SER A 127 2.92 9.58 9.08
N ALA A 128 2.70 9.21 7.81
CA ALA A 128 2.03 7.96 7.45
C ALA A 128 2.80 6.73 7.95
N LEU A 129 4.13 6.71 7.82
CA LEU A 129 4.95 5.61 8.33
C LEU A 129 4.95 5.52 9.87
N LYS A 130 4.83 6.67 10.59
CA LYS A 130 4.62 6.68 12.03
C LYS A 130 3.25 6.11 12.41
N GLU A 131 2.20 6.40 11.64
CA GLU A 131 0.89 5.80 11.83
C GLU A 131 0.94 4.29 11.58
N CYS A 132 1.61 3.83 10.52
CA CYS A 132 1.87 2.40 10.31
C CYS A 132 2.56 1.77 11.53
N TYR A 133 3.59 2.41 12.09
CA TYR A 133 4.28 1.93 13.28
C TYR A 133 3.36 1.86 14.50
N ARG A 134 2.50 2.85 14.69
CA ARG A 134 1.56 2.92 15.81
C ARG A 134 0.55 1.78 15.79
N ILE A 135 -0.04 1.51 14.61
CA ILE A 135 -1.13 0.53 14.46
C ILE A 135 -0.64 -0.90 14.23
N LEU A 136 0.65 -1.07 13.88
CA LEU A 136 1.26 -2.38 13.71
C LEU A 136 1.54 -3.02 15.08
N ALA A 137 1.17 -4.28 15.24
CA ALA A 137 1.47 -5.07 16.43
C ALA A 137 2.97 -5.33 16.57
N ASN A 138 3.43 -5.64 17.78
CA ASN A 138 4.80 -6.09 18.00
C ASN A 138 5.07 -7.34 17.15
N LYS A 139 6.25 -7.42 16.54
CA LYS A 139 6.64 -8.44 15.54
C LYS A 139 5.78 -8.43 14.27
N GLY A 140 4.87 -7.46 14.11
CA GLY A 140 4.14 -7.23 12.88
C GLY A 140 5.07 -6.78 11.75
N LYS A 141 4.66 -6.97 10.50
CA LYS A 141 5.45 -6.67 9.31
C LYS A 141 4.80 -5.56 8.47
N LEU A 142 5.62 -4.64 8.00
CA LEU A 142 5.28 -3.64 6.98
C LEU A 142 5.98 -4.02 5.67
N LEU A 143 5.23 -4.09 4.59
CA LEU A 143 5.73 -4.25 3.22
C LEU A 143 5.44 -2.97 2.43
N ILE A 144 6.49 -2.39 1.86
CA ILE A 144 6.40 -1.29 0.88
C ILE A 144 6.89 -1.86 -0.44
N LEU A 145 6.05 -1.77 -1.48
CA LEU A 145 6.29 -2.45 -2.75
C LEU A 145 5.87 -1.58 -3.94
N HIS A 146 6.76 -1.47 -4.93
CA HIS A 146 6.48 -0.94 -6.26
C HIS A 146 7.12 -1.85 -7.30
N LEU A 147 6.46 -2.06 -8.44
CA LEU A 147 7.00 -2.83 -9.59
C LEU A 147 7.74 -1.92 -10.56
N MET A 148 8.56 -1.02 -10.00
CA MET A 148 9.40 -0.07 -10.71
C MET A 148 10.40 0.54 -9.72
N SER A 149 11.62 0.84 -10.16
CA SER A 149 12.59 1.56 -9.32
C SER A 149 12.12 2.97 -8.97
N SER A 150 12.68 3.56 -7.91
CA SER A 150 12.36 4.93 -7.53
C SER A 150 12.69 5.94 -8.66
N GLU A 151 13.79 5.73 -9.37
CA GLU A 151 14.20 6.61 -10.48
C GLU A 151 13.19 6.58 -11.63
N LEU A 152 12.81 5.39 -12.09
CA LEU A 152 11.85 5.23 -13.19
C LEU A 152 10.47 5.74 -12.82
N LEU A 153 10.00 5.42 -11.59
CA LEU A 153 8.70 5.87 -11.11
C LEU A 153 8.64 7.40 -11.00
N ASN A 154 9.69 8.03 -10.48
CA ASN A 154 9.76 9.48 -10.36
C ASN A 154 9.78 10.19 -11.74
N ARG A 155 10.40 9.55 -12.74
CA ARG A 155 10.35 10.03 -14.14
C ARG A 155 8.94 9.89 -14.70
N PHE A 156 8.32 8.72 -14.51
CA PHE A 156 6.95 8.46 -14.96
C PHE A 156 5.95 9.48 -14.37
N HIS A 157 6.04 9.82 -13.07
CA HIS A 157 5.17 10.82 -12.46
C HIS A 157 5.34 12.22 -13.09
N LYS A 158 6.57 12.61 -13.45
CA LYS A 158 6.81 13.87 -14.17
C LYS A 158 6.18 13.88 -15.56
N ASP A 159 6.25 12.75 -16.27
CA ASP A 159 5.68 12.62 -17.63
C ASP A 159 4.15 12.62 -17.60
N VAL A 160 3.53 12.03 -16.56
CA VAL A 160 2.08 12.08 -16.32
C VAL A 160 1.62 13.50 -15.99
N GLY A 161 2.43 14.24 -15.21
CA GLY A 161 2.13 15.62 -14.83
C GLY A 161 0.96 15.78 -13.86
N GLY A 162 0.46 17.01 -13.72
CA GLY A 162 -0.72 17.31 -12.91
C GLY A 162 -0.53 17.06 -11.42
N ALA A 163 -1.48 16.36 -10.78
CA ALA A 163 -1.46 16.17 -9.34
C ALA A 163 -0.30 15.27 -8.86
N VAL A 164 0.22 14.39 -9.72
CA VAL A 164 1.28 13.42 -9.38
C VAL A 164 2.67 13.86 -9.83
N GLU A 165 2.80 14.97 -10.55
CA GLU A 165 4.06 15.48 -11.12
C GLU A 165 5.22 15.58 -10.11
N ASN A 166 4.89 15.98 -8.89
CA ASN A 166 5.85 16.18 -7.81
C ASN A 166 5.90 15.01 -6.82
N ASP A 167 5.20 13.93 -7.10
CA ASP A 167 5.23 12.73 -6.28
C ASP A 167 6.59 12.06 -6.40
N HIS A 168 7.18 11.78 -5.26
CA HIS A 168 8.56 11.29 -5.21
C HIS A 168 8.66 10.06 -4.33
N LEU A 169 9.15 8.96 -4.89
CA LEU A 169 9.58 7.77 -4.17
C LEU A 169 11.06 7.93 -3.81
N GLN A 170 11.38 7.85 -2.53
CA GLN A 170 12.76 7.79 -2.06
C GLN A 170 13.38 6.45 -2.47
N SER A 171 14.70 6.40 -2.69
CA SER A 171 15.37 5.12 -2.91
C SER A 171 15.17 4.17 -1.73
N ALA A 172 15.27 2.86 -1.99
CA ALA A 172 15.11 1.84 -0.94
C ALA A 172 16.09 2.06 0.23
N GLU A 173 17.29 2.56 -0.04
CA GLU A 173 18.27 2.90 0.99
C GLU A 173 17.82 4.09 1.86
N GLN A 174 17.36 5.19 1.23
CA GLN A 174 16.90 6.38 1.95
C GLN A 174 15.67 6.07 2.81
N LEU A 175 14.72 5.34 2.24
CA LEU A 175 13.49 4.95 2.94
C LEU A 175 13.79 3.96 4.08
N SER A 176 14.76 3.05 3.91
CA SER A 176 15.22 2.15 4.97
C SER A 176 15.83 2.90 6.16
N ARG A 177 16.59 3.97 5.90
CA ARG A 177 17.09 4.83 6.98
C ARG A 177 15.95 5.50 7.73
N GLN A 178 14.99 6.07 7.01
CA GLN A 178 13.81 6.70 7.61
C GLN A 178 12.97 5.73 8.45
N LEU A 179 12.80 4.49 8.01
CA LEU A 179 12.10 3.46 8.77
C LEU A 179 12.82 3.10 10.07
N ARG A 180 14.16 2.98 10.04
CA ARG A 180 14.96 2.76 11.25
C ARG A 180 14.84 3.91 12.25
N ASP A 181 14.82 5.16 11.77
CA ASP A 181 14.64 6.36 12.62
C ASP A 181 13.25 6.39 13.29
N ILE A 182 12.24 5.74 12.71
CA ILE A 182 10.90 5.61 13.28
C ILE A 182 10.86 4.49 14.33
N GLY A 183 11.75 3.50 14.24
CA GLY A 183 11.84 2.36 15.16
C GLY A 183 11.62 1.00 14.51
N PHE A 184 11.45 0.93 13.18
CA PHE A 184 11.37 -0.33 12.46
C PHE A 184 12.74 -1.01 12.35
N GLN A 185 12.74 -2.33 12.42
CA GLN A 185 13.84 -3.15 11.93
C GLN A 185 13.59 -3.49 10.45
N VAL A 186 14.46 -3.04 9.57
CA VAL A 186 14.41 -3.39 8.14
C VAL A 186 15.00 -4.79 7.96
N LEU A 187 14.20 -5.73 7.48
CA LEU A 187 14.55 -7.13 7.24
C LEU A 187 15.09 -7.34 5.82
N LYS A 188 14.51 -6.66 4.84
CA LYS A 188 14.92 -6.69 3.44
C LYS A 188 14.72 -5.32 2.82
N ALA A 189 15.66 -4.88 2.00
CA ALA A 189 15.54 -3.71 1.14
C ALA A 189 16.18 -4.08 -0.20
N GLU A 190 15.43 -3.95 -1.27
CA GLU A 190 15.87 -4.30 -2.62
C GLU A 190 15.32 -3.27 -3.61
N GLU A 191 16.19 -2.81 -4.51
CA GLU A 191 15.80 -1.92 -5.59
C GLU A 191 16.48 -2.37 -6.89
N LYS A 192 15.67 -2.57 -7.92
CA LYS A 192 16.06 -2.92 -9.29
C LYS A 192 15.17 -2.11 -10.24
N GLU A 193 15.43 -2.19 -11.53
CA GLU A 193 14.66 -1.48 -12.55
C GLU A 193 13.14 -1.73 -12.44
N ASP A 194 12.76 -2.98 -12.21
CA ASP A 194 11.39 -3.47 -12.12
C ASP A 194 10.88 -3.71 -10.69
N LEU A 195 11.63 -3.28 -9.67
CA LEU A 195 11.31 -3.55 -8.28
C LEU A 195 11.85 -2.47 -7.33
N HIS A 196 10.99 -2.00 -6.44
CA HIS A 196 11.35 -1.31 -5.20
C HIS A 196 10.63 -1.99 -4.06
N LEU A 197 11.37 -2.63 -3.15
CA LEU A 197 10.83 -3.47 -2.09
C LEU A 197 11.51 -3.15 -0.77
N ILE A 198 10.70 -2.94 0.28
CA ILE A 198 11.17 -2.90 1.66
C ILE A 198 10.25 -3.74 2.53
N LEU A 199 10.82 -4.70 3.23
CA LEU A 199 10.18 -5.45 4.29
C LEU A 199 10.76 -5.02 5.63
N ALA A 200 9.92 -4.56 6.53
CA ALA A 200 10.32 -4.13 7.87
C ALA A 200 9.41 -4.75 8.94
N THR A 201 9.88 -4.80 10.18
CA THR A 201 9.11 -5.28 11.33
C THR A 201 9.17 -4.30 12.48
N LYS A 202 8.10 -4.24 13.27
CA LYS A 202 8.08 -3.56 14.57
C LYS A 202 8.66 -4.52 15.62
N GLN A 203 9.60 -4.03 16.43
CA GLN A 203 10.15 -4.77 17.57
C GLN A 203 9.28 -4.62 18.81
#